data_82fc36d45bba6fc94118c02fe0397e33
#
_entry.id   82fc36d45bba6fc94118c02fe0397e33
#
_cell.length_a   1.000
_cell.length_b   1.000
_cell.length_c   1.000
_cell.angle_alpha   90.00
_cell.angle_beta   90.00
_cell.angle_gamma   90.00
#
_symmetry.space_group_name_H-M   'P 1'
#
loop_
_entity.id
_entity.type
_entity.pdbx_description
1 polymer ?
#
loop_
_entity_poly.entity_id
_entity_poly.type
_entity_poly.pdbx_seq_one_letter_code
_entity_poly.pdbx_strand_id
1 'polypeptide(L)'
;MTDTTRLFVTIAALAMTLAVVLGAFGAHALKARITPAQLGVWHTAVQYHLVHALGLFVVAALCHVWPGEAGVRLAGWMMAAGIVLFSGSLYVLVVTGV
;
A
#
# COMPACT_ATOMS: atom_id res chain seq x y z
N MET A 1 -13.45 -13.28 14.44
CA MET A 1 -12.90 -13.08 13.07
C MET A 1 -12.24 -14.38 12.61
N THR A 2 -12.38 -14.68 11.33
CA THR A 2 -11.65 -15.80 10.71
C THR A 2 -10.17 -15.46 10.60
N ASP A 3 -9.33 -16.48 10.36
CA ASP A 3 -7.89 -16.28 10.15
C ASP A 3 -7.63 -15.43 8.91
N THR A 4 -8.43 -15.59 7.85
CA THR A 4 -8.32 -14.78 6.64
C THR A 4 -8.61 -13.30 6.93
N THR A 5 -9.65 -13.01 7.72
CA THR A 5 -9.98 -11.65 8.13
C THR A 5 -8.82 -11.02 8.91
N ARG A 6 -8.27 -11.76 9.88
CA ARG A 6 -7.12 -11.29 10.67
C ARG A 6 -5.91 -11.03 9.79
N LEU A 7 -5.64 -11.91 8.84
CA LEU A 7 -4.54 -11.76 7.91
C LEU A 7 -4.66 -10.44 7.14
N PHE A 8 -5.83 -10.18 6.54
CA PHE A 8 -6.01 -8.96 5.75
C PHE A 8 -6.04 -7.70 6.60
N VAL A 9 -6.59 -7.74 7.82
CA VAL A 9 -6.49 -6.61 8.76
C VAL A 9 -5.03 -6.31 9.08
N THR A 10 -4.24 -7.34 9.34
CA THR A 10 -2.82 -7.19 9.66
C THR A 10 -2.04 -6.62 8.47
N ILE A 11 -2.24 -7.18 7.28
CA ILE A 11 -1.59 -6.66 6.06
C ILE A 11 -1.99 -5.21 5.82
N ALA A 12 -3.27 -4.89 5.96
CA ALA A 12 -3.78 -3.53 5.77
C ALA A 12 -3.15 -2.54 6.75
N ALA A 13 -3.08 -2.92 8.02
CA ALA A 13 -2.50 -2.06 9.05
C ALA A 13 -1.01 -1.81 8.83
N LEU A 14 -0.26 -2.86 8.50
CA LEU A 14 1.17 -2.74 8.20
C LEU A 14 1.40 -1.92 6.93
N ALA A 15 0.61 -2.16 5.89
CA ALA A 15 0.70 -1.40 4.64
C ALA A 15 0.38 0.09 4.86
N MET A 16 -0.65 0.39 5.64
CA MET A 16 -1.01 1.77 5.97
C MET A 16 0.09 2.46 6.78
N THR A 17 0.62 1.80 7.79
CA THR A 17 1.71 2.33 8.61
C THR A 17 2.92 2.66 7.74
N LEU A 18 3.30 1.73 6.86
CA LEU A 18 4.43 1.93 5.95
C LEU A 18 4.17 3.10 5.01
N ALA A 19 2.96 3.21 4.46
CA ALA A 19 2.60 4.32 3.57
C ALA A 19 2.73 5.68 4.26
N VAL A 20 2.27 5.78 5.50
CA VAL A 20 2.37 7.02 6.28
C VAL A 20 3.84 7.36 6.56
N VAL A 21 4.64 6.38 6.94
CA VAL A 21 6.09 6.57 7.20
C VAL A 21 6.79 7.03 5.92
N LEU A 22 6.54 6.39 4.78
CA LEU A 22 7.15 6.75 3.51
C LEU A 22 6.67 8.12 3.01
N GLY A 23 5.41 8.46 3.26
CA GLY A 23 4.88 9.79 2.94
C GLY A 23 5.57 10.88 3.76
N ALA A 24 5.73 10.67 5.05
CA ALA A 24 6.44 11.59 5.93
C ALA A 24 7.92 11.71 5.56
N PHE A 25 8.56 10.59 5.24
CA PHE A 25 9.96 10.57 4.79
C PHE A 25 10.15 11.41 3.53
N GLY A 26 9.27 11.24 2.54
CA GLY A 26 9.31 12.02 1.31
C GLY A 26 9.16 13.52 1.57
N ALA A 27 8.21 13.89 2.44
CA ALA A 27 7.93 15.29 2.74
C ALA A 27 9.05 15.99 3.51
N HIS A 28 9.79 15.27 4.35
CA HIS A 28 10.75 15.87 5.27
C HIS A 28 12.21 15.63 4.89
N ALA A 29 12.60 14.38 4.69
CA ALA A 29 14.00 14.02 4.47
C ALA A 29 14.37 13.97 2.97
N LEU A 30 13.53 13.31 2.18
CA LEU A 30 13.82 13.02 0.78
C LEU A 30 13.69 14.26 -0.10
N LYS A 31 12.79 15.15 0.24
CA LYS A 31 12.47 16.37 -0.52
C LYS A 31 13.72 17.18 -0.86
N ALA A 32 14.69 17.24 0.04
CA ALA A 32 15.91 18.02 -0.15
C ALA A 32 16.96 17.30 -1.00
N ARG A 33 16.76 16.00 -1.30
CA ARG A 33 17.78 15.14 -1.92
C ARG A 33 17.46 14.70 -3.33
N ILE A 34 16.21 14.91 -3.78
CA ILE A 34 15.75 14.47 -5.09
C ILE A 34 15.15 15.65 -5.85
N THR A 35 14.99 15.47 -7.16
CA THR A 35 14.40 16.49 -8.03
C THR A 35 12.89 16.60 -7.74
N PRO A 36 12.26 17.75 -8.09
CA PRO A 36 10.80 17.88 -8.00
C PRO A 36 10.05 16.82 -8.79
N ALA A 37 10.58 16.40 -9.95
CA ALA A 37 9.97 15.34 -10.75
C ALA A 37 10.01 14.00 -10.01
N GLN A 38 11.14 13.64 -9.39
CA GLN A 38 11.28 12.43 -8.59
C GLN A 38 10.37 12.45 -7.35
N LEU A 39 10.25 13.62 -6.72
CA LEU A 39 9.35 13.78 -5.57
C LEU A 39 7.90 13.56 -5.98
N GLY A 40 7.50 14.02 -7.18
CA GLY A 40 6.18 13.75 -7.74
C GLY A 40 5.91 12.26 -7.91
N VAL A 41 6.90 11.51 -8.40
CA VAL A 41 6.81 10.04 -8.53
C VAL A 41 6.66 9.39 -7.17
N TRP A 42 7.43 9.84 -6.18
CA TRP A 42 7.33 9.35 -4.80
C TRP A 42 5.93 9.57 -4.22
N HIS A 43 5.38 10.78 -4.38
CA HIS A 43 4.03 11.10 -3.91
C HIS A 43 2.97 10.24 -4.59
N THR A 44 3.12 9.96 -5.89
CA THR A 44 2.23 9.05 -6.61
C THR A 44 2.28 7.66 -6.00
N ALA A 45 3.48 7.15 -5.71
CA ALA A 45 3.65 5.84 -5.07
C ALA A 45 2.94 5.79 -3.72
N VAL A 46 3.13 6.81 -2.88
CA VAL A 46 2.50 6.91 -1.56
C VAL A 46 0.98 6.96 -1.67
N GLN A 47 0.46 7.77 -2.59
CA GLN A 47 -0.99 7.93 -2.78
C GLN A 47 -1.66 6.61 -3.15
N TYR A 48 -1.12 5.88 -4.13
CA TYR A 48 -1.67 4.59 -4.52
C TYR A 48 -1.46 3.54 -3.44
N HIS A 49 -0.35 3.59 -2.71
CA HIS A 49 -0.10 2.75 -1.55
C HIS A 49 -1.19 2.94 -0.49
N LEU A 50 -1.51 4.19 -0.14
CA LEU A 50 -2.56 4.53 0.83
C LEU A 50 -3.92 4.03 0.37
N VAL A 51 -4.28 4.26 -0.90
CA VAL A 51 -5.58 3.84 -1.45
C VAL A 51 -5.72 2.33 -1.39
N HIS A 52 -4.67 1.59 -1.76
CA HIS A 52 -4.69 0.12 -1.72
C HIS A 52 -4.72 -0.41 -0.29
N ALA A 53 -4.04 0.24 0.66
CA ALA A 53 -4.10 -0.13 2.07
C ALA A 53 -5.51 0.06 2.63
N LEU A 54 -6.18 1.16 2.28
CA LEU A 54 -7.60 1.35 2.62
C LEU A 54 -8.47 0.28 2.00
N GLY A 55 -8.21 -0.06 0.73
CA GLY A 55 -8.91 -1.14 0.03
C GLY A 55 -8.75 -2.48 0.74
N LEU A 56 -7.57 -2.75 1.30
CA LEU A 56 -7.33 -3.97 2.09
C LEU A 56 -8.17 -4.00 3.38
N PHE A 57 -8.37 -2.86 4.04
CA PHE A 57 -9.29 -2.80 5.18
C PHE A 57 -10.73 -3.11 4.76
N VAL A 58 -11.17 -2.59 3.61
CA VAL A 58 -12.49 -2.91 3.06
C VAL A 58 -12.60 -4.39 2.74
N VAL A 59 -11.59 -4.98 2.13
CA VAL A 59 -11.55 -6.42 1.84
C VAL A 59 -11.63 -7.23 3.15
N ALA A 60 -10.91 -6.83 4.18
CA ALA A 60 -10.97 -7.49 5.48
C ALA A 60 -12.40 -7.45 6.06
N ALA A 61 -13.07 -6.30 5.97
CA ALA A 61 -14.45 -6.17 6.41
C ALA A 61 -15.38 -7.09 5.60
N LEU A 62 -15.20 -7.18 4.29
CA LEU A 62 -15.99 -8.06 3.44
C LEU A 62 -15.72 -9.54 3.75
N CYS A 63 -14.48 -9.90 4.06
CA CYS A 63 -14.17 -11.26 4.51
C CYS A 63 -14.88 -11.62 5.81
N HIS A 64 -15.05 -10.64 6.68
CA HIS A 64 -15.77 -10.84 7.95
C HIS A 64 -17.27 -11.03 7.72
N VAL A 65 -17.87 -10.23 6.84
CA VAL A 65 -19.29 -10.26 6.52
C VAL A 65 -19.65 -11.50 5.68
N TRP A 66 -18.81 -11.85 4.72
CA TRP A 66 -19.01 -12.97 3.80
C TRP A 66 -17.83 -13.95 3.87
N PRO A 67 -17.72 -14.73 4.96
CA PRO A 67 -16.60 -15.67 5.08
C PRO A 67 -16.66 -16.74 4.00
N GLY A 68 -15.50 -17.10 3.48
CA GLY A 68 -15.38 -18.15 2.47
C GLY A 68 -15.57 -17.71 1.03
N GLU A 69 -15.84 -16.41 0.76
CA GLU A 69 -15.94 -15.90 -0.61
C GLU A 69 -14.57 -15.81 -1.28
N ALA A 70 -14.33 -16.68 -2.27
CA ALA A 70 -13.04 -16.72 -2.97
C ALA A 70 -12.73 -15.43 -3.70
N GLY A 71 -13.76 -14.77 -4.28
CA GLY A 71 -13.57 -13.51 -5.00
C GLY A 71 -13.08 -12.38 -4.09
N VAL A 72 -13.55 -12.35 -2.86
CA VAL A 72 -13.12 -11.35 -1.87
C VAL A 72 -11.65 -11.58 -1.50
N ARG A 73 -11.27 -12.84 -1.24
CA ARG A 73 -9.86 -13.18 -0.97
C ARG A 73 -8.95 -12.82 -2.13
N LEU A 74 -9.39 -13.11 -3.35
CA LEU A 74 -8.64 -12.77 -4.56
C LEU A 74 -8.43 -11.26 -4.66
N ALA A 75 -9.48 -10.47 -4.41
CA ALA A 75 -9.38 -9.01 -4.40
C ALA A 75 -8.34 -8.52 -3.39
N GLY A 76 -8.31 -9.13 -2.20
CA GLY A 76 -7.32 -8.80 -1.17
C GLY A 76 -5.88 -9.06 -1.63
N TRP A 77 -5.63 -10.20 -2.22
CA TRP A 77 -4.30 -10.53 -2.73
C TRP A 77 -3.91 -9.65 -3.90
N MET A 78 -4.85 -9.28 -4.75
CA MET A 78 -4.58 -8.34 -5.85
C MET A 78 -4.24 -6.95 -5.33
N MET A 79 -4.92 -6.49 -4.28
CA MET A 79 -4.60 -5.21 -3.63
C MET A 79 -3.19 -5.23 -3.04
N ALA A 80 -2.84 -6.30 -2.32
CA ALA A 80 -1.50 -6.45 -1.76
C ALA A 80 -0.43 -6.50 -2.85
N ALA A 81 -0.66 -7.28 -3.91
CA ALA A 81 0.25 -7.35 -5.06
C ALA A 81 0.40 -5.99 -5.74
N GLY A 82 -0.69 -5.23 -5.85
CA GLY A 82 -0.66 -3.89 -6.44
C GLY A 82 0.23 -2.93 -5.66
N ILE A 83 0.21 -2.97 -4.34
CA ILE A 83 1.10 -2.17 -3.50
C ILE A 83 2.57 -2.52 -3.82
N VAL A 84 2.89 -3.80 -3.80
CA VAL A 84 4.26 -4.27 -4.02
C VAL A 84 4.73 -3.94 -5.43
N LEU A 85 3.94 -4.26 -6.44
CA LEU A 85 4.35 -4.13 -7.84
C LEU A 85 4.34 -2.67 -8.30
N PHE A 86 3.29 -1.92 -8.01
CA PHE A 86 3.18 -0.54 -8.48
C PHE A 86 3.94 0.42 -7.58
N SER A 87 3.50 0.59 -6.34
CA SER A 87 4.14 1.55 -5.43
C SER A 87 5.57 1.15 -5.11
N GLY A 88 5.82 -0.14 -4.90
CA GLY A 88 7.16 -0.66 -4.65
C GLY A 88 8.12 -0.35 -5.80
N SER A 89 7.68 -0.53 -7.05
CA SER A 89 8.51 -0.21 -8.22
C SER A 89 8.83 1.27 -8.32
N LEU A 90 7.89 2.14 -7.98
CA LEU A 90 8.11 3.58 -8.01
C LEU A 90 9.06 4.03 -6.89
N TYR A 91 8.96 3.44 -5.70
CA TYR A 91 9.92 3.71 -4.62
C TYR A 91 11.34 3.33 -5.04
N VAL A 92 11.49 2.16 -5.63
CA VAL A 92 12.79 1.69 -6.13
C VAL A 92 13.32 2.61 -7.23
N LEU A 93 12.46 3.02 -8.16
CA LEU A 93 12.83 3.94 -9.25
C LEU A 93 13.40 5.24 -8.70
N VAL A 94 12.75 5.84 -7.71
CA VAL A 94 13.21 7.10 -7.12
C VAL A 94 14.53 6.92 -6.37
N VAL A 95 14.62 5.87 -5.54
CA VAL A 95 15.81 5.62 -4.70
C VAL A 95 17.03 5.27 -5.55
N THR A 96 16.86 4.51 -6.61
CA THR A 96 17.97 4.11 -7.48
C THR A 96 18.29 5.15 -8.57
N GLY A 97 17.38 6.08 -8.80
CA GLY A 97 17.56 7.09 -9.84
C GLY A 97 17.43 6.58 -11.27
N VAL A 98 16.91 5.37 -11.42
CA VAL A 98 16.76 4.73 -12.74
C VAL A 98 15.46 5.13 -13.42
#